data_4af83f77303f8086a596084287a0f4e1
#
_entry.id   4af83f77303f8086a596084287a0f4e1
#
_cell.length_a   1.000
_cell.length_b   1.000
_cell.length_c   1.000
_cell.angle_alpha   90.00
_cell.angle_beta   90.00
_cell.angle_gamma   90.00
#
_symmetry.space_group_name_H-M   'P 1'
#
loop_
_entity.id
_entity.type
_entity.pdbx_description
1 polymer ?
#
loop_
_entity_poly.entity_id
_entity_poly.type
_entity_poly.pdbx_seq_one_letter_code
_entity_poly.pdbx_strand_id
1 'polypeptide(L)'
;MILSDERILEEIRKGSIKIDPYERENLGSNSYDVHLGKWLATYVDDILDAKKHNAIKYFEIPEEGFVLLPQHFYLGATEEYTETHAHVPFLEGKSSTGRLGIDIHATAGKGDVGFCGNWTLEISCKQPVRIYKGMPVGQLIYFPVDGEVQVKYNNKANAKYSGQPSKPVESMMWKNKF
;
A
#
# COMPACT_ATOMS: atom_id res chain seq x y z
N MET A 1 -11.42 -5.03 -17.27
CA MET A 1 -12.14 -6.04 -16.44
C MET A 1 -11.48 -6.08 -15.09
N ILE A 2 -12.24 -6.35 -14.02
CA ILE A 2 -11.75 -6.54 -12.66
C ILE A 2 -11.96 -8.01 -12.31
N LEU A 3 -11.08 -8.63 -11.53
CA LEU A 3 -11.26 -10.00 -11.06
C LEU A 3 -12.41 -10.07 -10.04
N SER A 4 -13.27 -11.09 -10.17
CA SER A 4 -14.24 -11.46 -9.14
C SER A 4 -13.55 -12.14 -7.96
N ASP A 5 -14.27 -12.31 -6.85
CA ASP A 5 -13.82 -13.07 -5.67
C ASP A 5 -13.39 -14.50 -6.04
N GLU A 6 -14.20 -15.22 -6.84
CA GLU A 6 -13.87 -16.56 -7.31
C GLU A 6 -12.56 -16.56 -8.11
N ARG A 7 -12.39 -15.56 -8.99
CA ARG A 7 -11.17 -15.45 -9.80
C ARG A 7 -9.95 -15.08 -8.95
N ILE A 8 -10.09 -14.22 -7.94
CA ILE A 8 -9.02 -13.92 -6.97
C ILE A 8 -8.60 -15.21 -6.25
N LEU A 9 -9.55 -16.00 -5.77
CA LEU A 9 -9.26 -17.28 -5.12
C LEU A 9 -8.54 -18.27 -6.04
N GLU A 10 -8.94 -18.35 -7.32
CA GLU A 10 -8.23 -19.18 -8.30
C GLU A 10 -6.77 -18.74 -8.47
N GLU A 11 -6.53 -17.42 -8.57
CA GLU A 11 -5.20 -16.89 -8.77
C GLU A 11 -4.33 -17.05 -7.51
N ILE A 12 -4.92 -17.00 -6.31
CA ILE A 12 -4.24 -17.36 -5.06
C ILE A 12 -3.84 -18.85 -5.07
N ARG A 13 -4.74 -19.76 -5.46
CA ARG A 13 -4.42 -21.20 -5.53
C ARG A 13 -3.33 -21.51 -6.56
N LYS A 14 -3.26 -20.76 -7.66
CA LYS A 14 -2.21 -20.86 -8.68
C LYS A 14 -0.88 -20.21 -8.25
N GLY A 15 -0.86 -19.46 -7.17
CA GLY A 15 0.30 -18.69 -6.71
C GLY A 15 0.62 -17.46 -7.57
N SER A 16 -0.30 -17.02 -8.43
CA SER A 16 -0.13 -15.77 -9.20
C SER A 16 -0.47 -14.52 -8.39
N ILE A 17 -1.26 -14.69 -7.35
CA ILE A 17 -1.53 -13.70 -6.29
C ILE A 17 -1.18 -14.36 -4.96
N LYS A 18 -0.45 -13.64 -4.10
CA LYS A 18 -0.22 -13.99 -2.71
C LYS A 18 -0.67 -12.87 -1.81
N ILE A 19 -1.31 -13.21 -0.70
CA ILE A 19 -1.71 -12.30 0.37
C ILE A 19 -1.38 -13.02 1.69
N ASP A 20 -0.61 -12.38 2.56
CA ASP A 20 -0.15 -12.99 3.82
C ASP A 20 -0.10 -11.93 4.95
N PRO A 21 -0.90 -12.05 6.02
CA PRO A 21 -1.88 -13.12 6.25
C PRO A 21 -3.10 -13.03 5.32
N TYR A 22 -3.67 -14.18 4.94
CA TYR A 22 -4.93 -14.25 4.19
C TYR A 22 -6.07 -14.65 5.11
N GLU A 23 -7.10 -13.81 5.17
CA GLU A 23 -8.34 -14.08 5.89
C GLU A 23 -9.53 -14.05 4.92
N ARG A 24 -10.35 -15.11 4.93
CA ARG A 24 -11.47 -15.26 3.97
C ARG A 24 -12.49 -14.12 4.09
N GLU A 25 -12.69 -13.58 5.27
CA GLU A 25 -13.66 -12.52 5.58
C GLU A 25 -13.28 -11.17 4.93
N ASN A 26 -12.02 -10.97 4.60
CA ASN A 26 -11.52 -9.77 3.93
C ASN A 26 -11.71 -9.82 2.40
N LEU A 27 -12.13 -10.97 1.84
CA LEU A 27 -12.41 -11.09 0.42
C LEU A 27 -13.84 -10.62 0.12
N GLY A 28 -13.95 -9.46 -0.54
CA GLY A 28 -15.18 -8.90 -1.08
C GLY A 28 -15.52 -9.49 -2.46
N SER A 29 -16.56 -8.96 -3.12
CA SER A 29 -17.03 -9.46 -4.43
C SER A 29 -15.98 -9.35 -5.54
N ASN A 30 -15.08 -8.37 -5.47
CA ASN A 30 -14.10 -8.05 -6.52
C ASN A 30 -12.86 -7.32 -5.97
N SER A 31 -12.61 -7.47 -4.68
CA SER A 31 -11.47 -6.84 -3.99
C SER A 31 -11.10 -7.64 -2.75
N TYR A 32 -9.92 -7.37 -2.21
CA TYR A 32 -9.46 -7.88 -0.92
C TYR A 32 -9.13 -6.70 -0.01
N ASP A 33 -9.72 -6.67 1.19
CA ASP A 33 -9.47 -5.63 2.18
C ASP A 33 -8.07 -5.77 2.79
N VAL A 34 -7.37 -4.64 2.97
CA VAL A 34 -6.07 -4.58 3.61
C VAL A 34 -6.11 -3.68 4.85
N HIS A 35 -5.26 -4.00 5.82
CA HIS A 35 -5.26 -3.41 7.14
C HIS A 35 -4.03 -2.56 7.39
N LEU A 36 -4.18 -1.56 8.25
CA LEU A 36 -3.08 -0.72 8.69
C LEU A 36 -2.16 -1.49 9.63
N GLY A 37 -0.91 -1.65 9.24
CA GLY A 37 0.12 -2.19 10.11
C GLY A 37 0.40 -1.28 11.31
N LYS A 38 1.24 -1.75 12.22
CA LYS A 38 1.51 -1.04 13.48
C LYS A 38 2.46 0.17 13.36
N TRP A 39 3.17 0.31 12.24
CA TRP A 39 4.18 1.35 12.08
C TRP A 39 3.68 2.53 11.27
N LEU A 40 3.94 3.73 11.82
CA LEU A 40 3.88 4.98 11.09
C LEU A 40 5.27 5.59 11.00
N ALA A 41 5.44 6.51 10.05
CA ALA A 41 6.62 7.36 9.96
C ALA A 41 6.23 8.77 9.51
N THR A 42 7.06 9.74 9.87
CA THR A 42 7.02 11.11 9.36
C THR A 42 8.39 11.50 8.82
N TYR A 43 8.45 12.39 7.86
CA TYR A 43 9.70 12.98 7.46
C TYR A 43 10.31 13.81 8.58
N VAL A 44 11.64 13.85 8.64
CA VAL A 44 12.38 14.60 9.67
C VAL A 44 12.46 16.08 9.34
N ASP A 45 12.64 16.40 8.05
CA ASP A 45 12.81 17.76 7.57
C ASP A 45 11.46 18.38 7.18
N ASP A 46 11.27 19.67 7.45
CA ASP A 46 10.09 20.43 7.07
C ASP A 46 10.01 20.66 5.55
N ILE A 47 11.16 20.74 4.88
CA ILE A 47 11.25 20.92 3.43
C ILE A 47 11.92 19.69 2.82
N LEU A 48 11.16 18.95 2.01
CA LEU A 48 11.67 17.79 1.29
C LEU A 48 12.36 18.22 -0.01
N ASP A 49 13.51 17.62 -0.29
CA ASP A 49 14.23 17.83 -1.54
C ASP A 49 14.15 16.57 -2.42
N ALA A 50 13.49 16.68 -3.56
CA ALA A 50 13.31 15.55 -4.49
C ALA A 50 14.64 14.97 -5.01
N LYS A 51 15.75 15.72 -4.95
CA LYS A 51 17.09 15.29 -5.37
C LYS A 51 17.91 14.67 -4.25
N LYS A 52 17.42 14.67 -3.01
CA LYS A 52 18.12 14.15 -1.84
C LYS A 52 17.34 13.03 -1.17
N HIS A 53 18.05 12.19 -0.44
CA HIS A 53 17.43 11.28 0.51
C HIS A 53 16.80 12.09 1.65
N ASN A 54 15.51 11.92 1.85
CA ASN A 54 14.77 12.54 2.93
C ASN A 54 14.53 11.51 4.03
N ALA A 55 15.18 11.69 5.16
CA ALA A 55 15.08 10.76 6.28
C ALA A 55 13.68 10.75 6.91
N ILE A 56 13.26 9.58 7.38
CA ILE A 56 11.99 9.39 8.10
C ILE A 56 12.24 8.92 9.53
N LYS A 57 11.33 9.26 10.42
CA LYS A 57 11.30 8.82 11.81
C LYS A 57 10.10 7.93 12.03
N TYR A 58 10.35 6.69 12.52
CA TYR A 58 9.32 5.71 12.82
C TYR A 58 8.76 5.87 14.22
N PHE A 59 7.49 5.49 14.39
CA PHE A 59 6.84 5.28 15.69
C PHE A 59 5.74 4.21 15.55
N GLU A 60 5.42 3.53 16.64
CA GLU A 60 4.34 2.55 16.65
C GLU A 60 3.02 3.24 17.01
N ILE A 61 1.93 2.75 16.41
CA ILE A 61 0.57 3.13 16.80
C ILE A 61 0.30 2.50 18.17
N PRO A 62 0.04 3.30 19.22
CA PRO A 62 -0.24 2.76 20.55
C PRO A 62 -1.60 2.04 20.58
N GLU A 63 -1.84 1.24 21.61
CA GLU A 63 -3.09 0.48 21.75
C GLU A 63 -4.33 1.39 21.85
N GLU A 64 -4.19 2.56 22.48
CA GLU A 64 -5.24 3.59 22.57
C GLU A 64 -5.45 4.35 21.25
N GLY A 65 -4.71 4.00 20.21
CA GLY A 65 -4.75 4.62 18.89
C GLY A 65 -3.90 5.88 18.79
N PHE A 66 -3.70 6.33 17.56
CA PHE A 66 -2.95 7.55 17.21
C PHE A 66 -3.87 8.55 16.53
N VAL A 67 -3.78 9.84 16.88
CA VAL A 67 -4.58 10.89 16.25
C VAL A 67 -3.81 11.49 15.08
N LEU A 68 -4.31 11.23 13.86
CA LEU A 68 -3.87 11.95 12.67
C LEU A 68 -4.33 13.41 12.76
N LEU A 69 -3.45 14.32 12.35
CA LEU A 69 -3.75 15.74 12.30
C LEU A 69 -3.79 16.23 10.85
N PRO A 70 -4.72 17.12 10.48
CA PRO A 70 -4.70 17.81 9.19
C PRO A 70 -3.38 18.53 8.96
N GLN A 71 -3.00 18.72 7.70
CA GLN A 71 -1.74 19.37 7.28
C GLN A 71 -0.46 18.59 7.64
N HIS A 72 -0.60 17.40 8.21
CA HIS A 72 0.51 16.47 8.41
C HIS A 72 0.43 15.33 7.40
N PHE A 73 1.59 14.86 6.98
CA PHE A 73 1.75 13.74 6.08
C PHE A 73 2.44 12.58 6.82
N TYR A 74 1.80 11.43 6.78
CA TYR A 74 2.29 10.24 7.46
C TYR A 74 2.51 9.14 6.44
N LEU A 75 3.55 8.35 6.64
CA LEU A 75 3.74 7.10 5.94
C LEU A 75 3.30 5.96 6.85
N GLY A 76 2.48 5.08 6.33
CA GLY A 76 2.08 3.83 6.98
C GLY A 76 2.44 2.64 6.09
N ALA A 77 2.20 1.44 6.55
CA ALA A 77 2.32 0.23 5.74
C ALA A 77 1.12 -0.68 5.98
N THR A 78 0.78 -1.49 4.96
CA THR A 78 -0.21 -2.55 5.15
C THR A 78 0.32 -3.62 6.08
N GLU A 79 -0.57 -4.28 6.81
CA GLU A 79 -0.24 -5.48 7.58
C GLU A 79 0.07 -6.63 6.63
N GLU A 80 -0.70 -6.76 5.56
CA GLU A 80 -0.55 -7.82 4.57
C GLU A 80 0.66 -7.60 3.68
N TYR A 81 1.48 -8.62 3.57
CA TYR A 81 2.44 -8.80 2.50
C TYR A 81 1.71 -9.34 1.27
N THR A 82 1.97 -8.80 0.08
CA THR A 82 1.30 -9.22 -1.14
C THR A 82 2.29 -9.46 -2.28
N GLU A 83 1.93 -10.38 -3.19
CA GLU A 83 2.62 -10.59 -4.45
C GLU A 83 1.62 -10.65 -5.60
N THR A 84 1.97 -10.10 -6.74
CA THR A 84 1.17 -10.15 -7.96
C THR A 84 2.05 -10.47 -9.15
N HIS A 85 1.86 -11.63 -9.78
CA HIS A 85 2.75 -12.13 -10.82
C HIS A 85 2.15 -12.09 -12.23
N ALA A 86 0.83 -11.88 -12.36
CA ALA A 86 0.12 -11.89 -13.65
C ALA A 86 -0.92 -10.77 -13.79
N HIS A 87 -1.18 -10.02 -12.74
CA HIS A 87 -2.22 -9.00 -12.69
C HIS A 87 -1.65 -7.66 -12.24
N VAL A 88 -2.29 -6.57 -12.62
CA VAL A 88 -2.00 -5.24 -12.10
C VAL A 88 -2.83 -5.04 -10.84
N PRO A 89 -2.21 -4.88 -9.65
CA PRO A 89 -2.92 -4.55 -8.43
C PRO A 89 -3.15 -3.05 -8.33
N PHE A 90 -4.33 -2.66 -7.86
CA PHE A 90 -4.64 -1.30 -7.44
C PHE A 90 -5.01 -1.32 -5.97
N LEU A 91 -4.35 -0.47 -5.20
CA LEU A 91 -4.72 -0.20 -3.82
C LEU A 91 -5.61 1.04 -3.79
N GLU A 92 -6.85 0.87 -3.35
CA GLU A 92 -7.83 1.94 -3.20
C GLU A 92 -8.26 2.07 -1.74
N GLY A 93 -8.67 3.26 -1.32
CA GLY A 93 -9.22 3.48 0.02
C GLY A 93 -10.58 2.81 0.20
N LYS A 94 -10.84 2.30 1.40
CA LYS A 94 -12.20 1.83 1.74
C LYS A 94 -13.15 3.01 1.90
N SER A 95 -14.42 2.78 1.51
CA SER A 95 -15.47 3.79 1.64
C SER A 95 -15.62 4.34 3.07
N SER A 96 -15.45 3.48 4.08
CA SER A 96 -15.56 3.91 5.49
C SER A 96 -14.36 4.77 5.91
N THR A 97 -13.16 4.45 5.44
CA THR A 97 -11.94 5.24 5.67
C THR A 97 -12.05 6.62 4.99
N GLY A 98 -12.50 6.64 3.73
CA GLY A 98 -12.74 7.88 2.99
C GLY A 98 -13.79 8.79 3.65
N ARG A 99 -14.86 8.20 4.25
CA ARG A 99 -15.88 8.97 4.98
C ARG A 99 -15.39 9.58 6.30
N LEU A 100 -14.30 9.07 6.86
CA LEU A 100 -13.59 9.72 7.97
C LEU A 100 -12.65 10.84 7.50
N GLY A 101 -12.57 11.06 6.18
CA GLY A 101 -11.69 12.07 5.58
C GLY A 101 -10.24 11.66 5.53
N ILE A 102 -9.95 10.34 5.53
CA ILE A 102 -8.59 9.78 5.45
C ILE A 102 -8.29 9.42 3.99
N ASP A 103 -7.19 9.95 3.46
CA ASP A 103 -6.57 9.50 2.23
C ASP A 103 -5.44 8.51 2.58
N ILE A 104 -5.27 7.43 1.81
CA ILE A 104 -4.22 6.43 2.04
C ILE A 104 -3.14 6.40 0.95
N HIS A 105 -3.32 7.14 -0.10
CA HIS A 105 -2.31 7.41 -1.13
C HIS A 105 -2.53 8.80 -1.73
N ALA A 106 -1.44 9.46 -2.11
CA ALA A 106 -1.52 10.78 -2.74
C ALA A 106 -1.95 10.67 -4.21
N THR A 107 -1.28 9.84 -5.00
CA THR A 107 -1.55 9.68 -6.44
C THR A 107 -1.29 8.28 -6.99
N ALA A 108 -0.60 7.41 -6.28
CA ALA A 108 0.00 6.20 -6.84
C ALA A 108 -0.57 4.92 -6.23
N GLY A 109 -1.88 4.70 -6.36
CA GLY A 109 -2.54 3.46 -5.93
C GLY A 109 -2.24 2.24 -6.80
N LYS A 110 -1.67 2.43 -8.02
CA LYS A 110 -1.37 1.35 -8.95
C LYS A 110 -0.02 0.71 -8.64
N GLY A 111 0.00 -0.61 -8.45
CA GLY A 111 1.21 -1.42 -8.50
C GLY A 111 1.50 -1.94 -9.91
N ASP A 112 2.69 -2.50 -10.09
CA ASP A 112 3.09 -3.16 -11.33
C ASP A 112 2.97 -4.69 -11.20
N VAL A 113 2.84 -5.39 -12.33
CA VAL A 113 2.99 -6.84 -12.39
C VAL A 113 4.39 -7.23 -11.90
N GLY A 114 4.46 -8.11 -10.91
CA GLY A 114 5.71 -8.48 -10.24
C GLY A 114 5.99 -7.65 -8.98
N PHE A 115 5.06 -6.81 -8.51
CA PHE A 115 5.19 -6.20 -7.19
C PHE A 115 5.11 -7.28 -6.11
N CYS A 116 6.04 -7.22 -5.16
CA CYS A 116 6.12 -8.08 -3.99
C CYS A 116 6.46 -7.21 -2.78
N GLY A 117 5.69 -7.28 -1.71
CA GLY A 117 5.94 -6.50 -0.48
C GLY A 117 4.67 -6.05 0.23
N ASN A 118 4.86 -5.39 1.37
CA ASN A 118 3.81 -4.60 2.01
C ASN A 118 3.67 -3.27 1.25
N TRP A 119 2.47 -2.71 1.23
CA TRP A 119 2.25 -1.42 0.58
C TRP A 119 2.59 -0.28 1.55
N THR A 120 3.42 0.65 1.11
CA THR A 120 3.56 1.92 1.82
C THR A 120 2.35 2.79 1.53
N LEU A 121 1.70 3.26 2.59
CA LEU A 121 0.54 4.13 2.56
C LEU A 121 0.98 5.57 2.75
N GLU A 122 0.45 6.48 1.94
CA GLU A 122 0.71 7.92 1.97
C GLU A 122 -0.50 8.61 2.63
N ILE A 123 -0.49 8.64 3.96
CA ILE A 123 -1.67 8.96 4.77
C ILE A 123 -1.78 10.46 5.04
N SER A 124 -2.94 11.01 4.74
CA SER A 124 -3.36 12.36 5.16
C SER A 124 -4.82 12.36 5.63
N CYS A 125 -5.24 13.41 6.32
CA CYS A 125 -6.63 13.51 6.78
C CYS A 125 -7.18 14.94 6.66
N LYS A 126 -8.51 15.06 6.54
CA LYS A 126 -9.23 16.34 6.40
C LYS A 126 -9.56 16.97 7.75
N GLN A 127 -9.62 16.17 8.81
CA GLN A 127 -9.90 16.59 10.18
C GLN A 127 -9.16 15.67 11.15
N PRO A 128 -8.93 16.05 12.41
CA PRO A 128 -8.34 15.14 13.39
C PRO A 128 -9.15 13.85 13.49
N VAL A 129 -8.47 12.70 13.32
CA VAL A 129 -9.11 11.38 13.37
C VAL A 129 -8.22 10.39 14.07
N ARG A 130 -8.78 9.61 15.00
CA ARG A 130 -8.05 8.56 15.69
C ARG A 130 -8.07 7.28 14.88
N ILE A 131 -6.89 6.74 14.64
CA ILE A 131 -6.66 5.49 13.91
C ILE A 131 -6.04 4.44 14.83
N TYR A 132 -6.18 3.18 14.43
CA TYR A 132 -5.68 2.03 15.19
C TYR A 132 -4.92 1.08 14.26
N LYS A 133 -3.92 0.37 14.78
CA LYS A 133 -3.32 -0.76 14.06
C LYS A 133 -4.39 -1.83 13.80
N GLY A 134 -4.28 -2.54 12.70
CA GLY A 134 -5.23 -3.58 12.30
C GLY A 134 -6.58 -3.05 11.78
N MET A 135 -6.81 -1.73 11.72
CA MET A 135 -8.05 -1.23 11.11
C MET A 135 -8.02 -1.42 9.59
N PRO A 136 -9.15 -1.79 8.96
CA PRO A 136 -9.22 -1.87 7.50
C PRO A 136 -9.11 -0.48 6.90
N VAL A 137 -8.13 -0.26 6.03
CA VAL A 137 -7.83 1.07 5.46
C VAL A 137 -8.03 1.14 3.96
N GLY A 138 -7.82 0.04 3.27
CA GLY A 138 -7.87 -0.02 1.82
C GLY A 138 -8.37 -1.34 1.31
N GLN A 139 -8.40 -1.46 -0.01
CA GLN A 139 -8.77 -2.69 -0.72
C GLN A 139 -7.91 -2.83 -1.97
N LEU A 140 -7.47 -4.05 -2.24
CA LEU A 140 -6.75 -4.42 -3.45
C LEU A 140 -7.73 -4.90 -4.50
N ILE A 141 -7.63 -4.32 -5.69
CA ILE A 141 -8.38 -4.67 -6.88
C ILE A 141 -7.38 -5.18 -7.92
N TYR A 142 -7.71 -6.22 -8.67
CA TYR A 142 -6.79 -6.82 -9.63
C TYR A 142 -7.35 -6.73 -11.04
N PHE A 143 -6.50 -6.28 -11.96
CA PHE A 143 -6.81 -6.17 -13.38
C PHE A 143 -5.94 -7.13 -14.20
N PRO A 144 -6.51 -7.88 -15.15
CA PRO A 144 -5.71 -8.62 -16.11
C PRO A 144 -4.95 -7.66 -17.03
N VAL A 145 -3.82 -8.10 -17.52
CA VAL A 145 -3.03 -7.39 -18.54
C VAL A 145 -3.36 -7.94 -19.90
N ASP A 146 -3.58 -7.07 -20.86
CA ASP A 146 -3.68 -7.45 -22.27
C ASP A 146 -2.27 -7.58 -22.86
N GLY A 147 -1.96 -8.81 -23.34
CA GLY A 147 -0.63 -9.15 -23.84
C GLY A 147 0.35 -9.66 -22.77
N GLU A 148 1.62 -9.80 -23.15
CA GLU A 148 2.68 -10.32 -22.30
C GLU A 148 3.53 -9.20 -21.65
N VAL A 149 3.78 -9.33 -20.34
CA VAL A 149 4.71 -8.46 -19.62
C VAL A 149 6.12 -9.01 -19.79
N GLN A 150 6.93 -8.36 -20.62
CA GLN A 150 8.30 -8.78 -20.93
C GLN A 150 9.24 -8.77 -19.70
N VAL A 151 9.14 -7.72 -18.87
CA VAL A 151 9.95 -7.59 -17.65
C VAL A 151 9.05 -7.21 -16.48
N LYS A 152 8.86 -8.13 -15.55
CA LYS A 152 8.11 -7.91 -14.33
C LYS A 152 8.84 -6.94 -13.39
N TYR A 153 8.11 -6.26 -12.51
CA TYR A 153 8.66 -5.23 -11.64
C TYR A 153 9.82 -5.72 -10.77
N ASN A 154 9.70 -6.87 -10.14
CA ASN A 154 10.74 -7.48 -9.31
C ASN A 154 12.02 -7.86 -10.08
N ASN A 155 11.95 -7.95 -11.42
CA ASN A 155 13.08 -8.27 -12.30
C ASN A 155 13.71 -7.01 -12.92
N LYS A 156 13.15 -5.82 -12.66
CA LYS A 156 13.72 -4.55 -13.14
C LYS A 156 14.91 -4.16 -12.25
N ALA A 157 16.07 -3.88 -12.86
CA ALA A 157 17.26 -3.43 -12.14
C ALA A 157 17.07 -2.12 -11.34
N ASN A 158 16.09 -1.30 -11.75
CA ASN A 158 15.75 -0.03 -11.12
C ASN A 158 14.43 -0.08 -10.31
N ALA A 159 13.94 -1.27 -9.96
CA ALA A 159 12.79 -1.42 -9.07
C ALA A 159 13.13 -0.84 -7.68
N LYS A 160 12.47 0.24 -7.30
CA LYS A 160 12.78 0.97 -6.05
C LYS A 160 12.09 0.38 -4.84
N TYR A 161 10.90 -0.18 -5.05
CA TYR A 161 9.99 -0.56 -3.97
C TYR A 161 9.61 -2.05 -3.98
N SER A 162 10.45 -2.89 -4.59
CA SER A 162 10.28 -4.35 -4.52
C SER A 162 10.77 -4.88 -3.18
N GLY A 163 10.02 -5.80 -2.57
CA GLY A 163 10.36 -6.37 -1.27
C GLY A 163 10.17 -5.40 -0.10
N GLN A 164 9.22 -4.47 -0.20
CA GLN A 164 8.94 -3.54 0.90
C GLN A 164 8.59 -4.31 2.18
N PRO A 165 9.21 -3.93 3.33
CA PRO A 165 8.93 -4.55 4.62
C PRO A 165 7.59 -4.05 5.21
N SER A 166 7.20 -4.62 6.36
CA SER A 166 6.03 -4.19 7.14
C SER A 166 6.18 -2.80 7.80
N LYS A 167 7.28 -2.10 7.54
CA LYS A 167 7.49 -0.68 7.88
C LYS A 167 7.39 0.16 6.61
N PRO A 168 6.79 1.37 6.68
CA PRO A 168 6.74 2.25 5.52
C PRO A 168 8.14 2.65 5.05
N VAL A 169 8.26 2.89 3.75
CA VAL A 169 9.52 3.27 3.10
C VAL A 169 9.39 4.70 2.58
N GLU A 170 10.45 5.49 2.77
CA GLU A 170 10.52 6.86 2.30
C GLU A 170 10.57 6.94 0.77
N SER A 171 10.34 8.15 0.24
CA SER A 171 10.44 8.40 -1.20
C SER A 171 11.87 8.15 -1.70
N MET A 172 11.98 7.37 -2.76
CA MET A 172 13.23 7.15 -3.51
C MET A 172 13.30 8.01 -4.79
N MET A 173 12.65 9.18 -4.82
CA MET A 173 12.67 10.10 -5.95
C MET A 173 14.10 10.50 -6.33
N TRP A 174 14.96 10.71 -5.35
CA TRP A 174 16.37 11.07 -5.50
C TRP A 174 17.22 10.08 -6.32
N LYS A 175 16.75 8.85 -6.51
CA LYS A 175 17.41 7.85 -7.38
C LYS A 175 17.09 8.06 -8.87
N ASN A 176 16.18 8.96 -9.22
CA ASN A 176 15.89 9.31 -10.61
C ASN A 176 16.90 10.35 -11.12
N LYS A 177 17.16 10.30 -12.43
CA LYS A 177 17.93 11.36 -13.12
C LYS A 177 16.96 12.43 -13.62
N PHE A 178 17.16 13.66 -13.22
CA PHE A 178 16.40 14.84 -13.70
C PHE A 178 17.13 16.15 -13.37
#